data_db5abecb12166e00d294c642fd32885f
#
_entry.id   db5abecb12166e00d294c642fd32885f
#
_cell.length_a   1.000
_cell.length_b   1.000
_cell.length_c   1.000
_cell.angle_alpha   90.00
_cell.angle_beta   90.00
_cell.angle_gamma   90.00
#
_symmetry.space_group_name_H-M   'P 1'
#
loop_
_entity.id
_entity.type
_entity.pdbx_description
1 polymer ?
#
loop_
_entity_poly.entity_id
_entity_poly.type
_entity_poly.pdbx_seq_one_letter_code
_entity_poly.pdbx_strand_id
1 'polypeptide(L)'
;ITFGGISPEITLRPHQVNAIAHILYGGNTLLAHKVGAGKTFEMVAAAQESKRLGLCQKSMFVVPNHLVGQWASEYLRLYPNANILVTTKQDFETANRKKFCGRIATGDYDAVIIGHLQFKKIQMSEERQRGQLQRQLNDIEMGIDEIQKSRGEQFTVKQLMKTRKGIEAKLKKLNDTKRKDTVINFEQLGIDRLFIDESHFLPLHQDAECGRHRPDRSPEKLRPVYEMPLSG
;
A
#
# COMPACT_ATOMS: atom_id res chain seq x y z
N ILE A 1 -19.26 -18.01 4.30
CA ILE A 1 -18.29 -17.84 3.19
C ILE A 1 -17.61 -19.18 3.01
N THR A 2 -17.65 -19.73 1.79
CA THR A 2 -16.95 -20.96 1.44
C THR A 2 -15.64 -20.57 0.74
N PHE A 3 -14.51 -21.01 1.25
CA PHE A 3 -13.21 -20.68 0.69
C PHE A 3 -12.79 -21.76 -0.33
N GLY A 4 -12.77 -21.41 -1.61
CA GLY A 4 -12.38 -22.32 -2.68
C GLY A 4 -10.85 -22.51 -2.75
N GLY A 5 -10.37 -23.76 -2.84
CA GLY A 5 -8.95 -24.07 -3.03
C GLY A 5 -8.07 -24.00 -1.78
N ILE A 6 -8.66 -23.71 -0.61
CA ILE A 6 -7.94 -23.77 0.68
C ILE A 6 -7.53 -25.22 1.00
N SER A 7 -6.38 -25.40 1.64
CA SER A 7 -5.92 -26.72 2.11
C SER A 7 -6.96 -27.33 3.07
N PRO A 8 -7.38 -28.60 2.85
CA PRO A 8 -8.38 -29.26 3.70
C PRO A 8 -7.91 -29.45 5.15
N GLU A 9 -6.62 -29.39 5.40
CA GLU A 9 -6.03 -29.54 6.74
C GLU A 9 -6.16 -28.25 7.58
N ILE A 10 -6.53 -27.11 6.94
CA ILE A 10 -6.56 -25.79 7.61
C ILE A 10 -8.00 -25.30 7.71
N THR A 11 -8.42 -25.04 8.95
CA THR A 11 -9.69 -24.41 9.24
C THR A 11 -9.46 -22.99 9.74
N LEU A 12 -10.05 -22.01 9.04
CA LEU A 12 -10.00 -20.61 9.47
C LEU A 12 -10.86 -20.39 10.72
N ARG A 13 -10.33 -19.62 11.65
CA ARG A 13 -11.04 -19.27 12.88
C ARG A 13 -12.16 -18.24 12.59
N PRO A 14 -13.23 -18.16 13.40
CA PRO A 14 -14.34 -17.22 13.18
C PRO A 14 -13.89 -15.75 13.00
N HIS A 15 -12.92 -15.27 13.81
CA HIS A 15 -12.42 -13.91 13.69
C HIS A 15 -11.68 -13.68 12.37
N GLN A 16 -10.98 -14.69 11.83
CA GLN A 16 -10.31 -14.61 10.52
C GLN A 16 -11.34 -14.53 9.40
N VAL A 17 -12.39 -15.34 9.46
CA VAL A 17 -13.49 -15.29 8.49
C VAL A 17 -14.16 -13.91 8.48
N ASN A 18 -14.39 -13.33 9.66
CA ASN A 18 -14.96 -11.98 9.78
C ASN A 18 -14.01 -10.91 9.21
N ALA A 19 -12.71 -11.01 9.48
CA ALA A 19 -11.71 -10.09 8.92
C ALA A 19 -11.66 -10.18 7.39
N ILE A 20 -11.69 -11.39 6.83
CA ILE A 20 -11.72 -11.63 5.38
C ILE A 20 -12.97 -11.00 4.77
N ALA A 21 -14.14 -11.23 5.39
CA ALA A 21 -15.39 -10.62 4.94
C ALA A 21 -15.30 -9.09 4.94
N HIS A 22 -14.73 -8.52 5.99
CA HIS A 22 -14.53 -7.07 6.09
C HIS A 22 -13.61 -6.53 4.98
N ILE A 23 -12.52 -7.25 4.66
CA ILE A 23 -11.62 -6.88 3.56
C ILE A 23 -12.33 -6.95 2.20
N LEU A 24 -13.19 -7.94 2.00
CA LEU A 24 -13.89 -8.13 0.72
C LEU A 24 -14.95 -7.07 0.47
N TYR A 25 -15.67 -6.66 1.49
CA TYR A 25 -16.82 -5.75 1.38
C TYR A 25 -16.56 -4.33 1.86
N GLY A 26 -15.56 -4.12 2.73
CA GLY A 26 -15.31 -2.86 3.41
C GLY A 26 -14.33 -1.90 2.71
N GLY A 27 -13.69 -2.31 1.62
CA GLY A 27 -12.66 -1.51 0.95
C GLY A 27 -11.32 -1.52 1.70
N ASN A 28 -10.71 -0.34 1.89
CA ASN A 28 -9.43 -0.23 2.59
C ASN A 28 -9.58 -0.61 4.07
N THR A 29 -8.80 -1.59 4.52
CA THR A 29 -8.96 -2.20 5.85
C THR A 29 -7.64 -2.20 6.61
N LEU A 30 -7.68 -1.82 7.89
CA LEU A 30 -6.59 -1.97 8.84
C LEU A 30 -6.85 -3.19 9.74
N LEU A 31 -5.99 -4.21 9.65
CA LEU A 31 -6.04 -5.39 10.52
C LEU A 31 -5.26 -5.13 11.82
N ALA A 32 -5.93 -4.58 12.82
CA ALA A 32 -5.34 -4.28 14.13
C ALA A 32 -5.37 -5.48 15.11
N HIS A 33 -5.24 -6.70 14.59
CA HIS A 33 -5.23 -7.91 15.40
C HIS A 33 -3.89 -8.08 16.14
N LYS A 34 -3.94 -8.72 17.31
CA LYS A 34 -2.74 -9.06 18.09
C LYS A 34 -1.78 -9.94 17.30
N VAL A 35 -0.51 -9.92 17.69
CA VAL A 35 0.50 -10.86 17.17
C VAL A 35 0.03 -12.31 17.43
N GLY A 36 0.16 -13.18 16.43
CA GLY A 36 -0.29 -14.58 16.53
C GLY A 36 -1.78 -14.82 16.20
N ALA A 37 -2.56 -13.80 15.87
CA ALA A 37 -3.97 -13.95 15.45
C ALA A 37 -4.12 -14.63 14.08
N GLY A 38 -3.03 -14.72 13.31
CA GLY A 38 -3.04 -15.33 11.97
C GLY A 38 -3.37 -14.34 10.85
N LYS A 39 -2.95 -13.07 10.98
CA LYS A 39 -3.14 -12.01 9.96
C LYS A 39 -2.66 -12.43 8.57
N THR A 40 -1.58 -13.20 8.48
CA THR A 40 -1.08 -13.74 7.21
C THR A 40 -2.16 -14.53 6.50
N PHE A 41 -2.86 -15.43 7.20
CA PHE A 41 -3.94 -16.22 6.62
C PHE A 41 -5.16 -15.37 6.25
N GLU A 42 -5.47 -14.33 7.04
CA GLU A 42 -6.53 -13.38 6.72
C GLU A 42 -6.26 -12.65 5.40
N MET A 43 -5.04 -12.13 5.24
CA MET A 43 -4.64 -11.43 4.02
C MET A 43 -4.56 -12.34 2.80
N VAL A 44 -3.97 -13.54 2.96
CA VAL A 44 -3.84 -14.52 1.88
C VAL A 44 -5.22 -15.01 1.42
N ALA A 45 -6.10 -15.38 2.36
CA ALA A 45 -7.44 -15.84 2.02
C ALA A 45 -8.29 -14.71 1.40
N ALA A 46 -8.17 -13.47 1.88
CA ALA A 46 -8.83 -12.33 1.28
C ALA A 46 -8.36 -12.07 -0.16
N ALA A 47 -7.07 -12.23 -0.45
CA ALA A 47 -6.53 -12.08 -1.79
C ALA A 47 -7.09 -13.15 -2.75
N GLN A 48 -7.04 -14.43 -2.34
CA GLN A 48 -7.55 -15.54 -3.15
C GLN A 48 -9.06 -15.44 -3.38
N GLU A 49 -9.84 -15.11 -2.35
CA GLU A 49 -11.27 -14.91 -2.49
C GLU A 49 -11.58 -13.69 -3.37
N SER A 50 -10.79 -12.61 -3.28
CA SER A 50 -10.94 -11.46 -4.18
C SER A 50 -10.75 -11.87 -5.64
N LYS A 51 -9.74 -12.71 -5.93
CA LYS A 51 -9.52 -13.24 -7.29
C LYS A 51 -10.66 -14.16 -7.72
N ARG A 52 -11.07 -15.09 -6.85
CA ARG A 52 -12.18 -16.01 -7.15
C ARG A 52 -13.51 -15.30 -7.42
N LEU A 53 -13.77 -14.19 -6.74
CA LEU A 53 -14.95 -13.35 -6.92
C LEU A 53 -14.83 -12.36 -8.08
N GLY A 54 -13.69 -12.32 -8.77
CA GLY A 54 -13.44 -11.37 -9.86
C GLY A 54 -13.22 -9.92 -9.41
N LEU A 55 -12.99 -9.69 -8.12
CA LEU A 55 -12.75 -8.36 -7.54
C LEU A 55 -11.32 -7.87 -7.78
N CYS A 56 -10.39 -8.76 -8.06
CA CYS A 56 -9.03 -8.45 -8.48
C CYS A 56 -8.46 -9.61 -9.30
N GLN A 57 -7.47 -9.31 -10.13
CA GLN A 57 -6.76 -10.32 -10.91
C GLN A 57 -5.43 -10.68 -10.26
N LYS A 58 -4.71 -9.68 -9.74
CA LYS A 58 -3.37 -9.86 -9.20
C LYS A 58 -3.18 -9.06 -7.92
N SER A 59 -2.78 -9.74 -6.85
CA SER A 59 -2.49 -9.13 -5.55
C SER A 59 -0.98 -8.99 -5.34
N MET A 60 -0.58 -7.94 -4.60
CA MET A 60 0.82 -7.78 -4.15
C MET A 60 0.88 -7.74 -2.63
N PHE A 61 1.78 -8.52 -2.06
CA PHE A 61 2.09 -8.56 -0.63
C PHE A 61 3.42 -7.89 -0.37
N VAL A 62 3.40 -6.80 0.37
CA VAL A 62 4.60 -6.06 0.78
C VAL A 62 4.90 -6.39 2.23
N VAL A 63 6.00 -7.10 2.46
CA VAL A 63 6.31 -7.71 3.75
C VAL A 63 7.74 -7.36 4.20
N PRO A 64 8.09 -7.50 5.49
CA PRO A 64 9.47 -7.36 5.93
C PRO A 64 10.40 -8.29 5.14
N ASN A 65 11.57 -7.78 4.75
CA ASN A 65 12.48 -8.50 3.84
C ASN A 65 12.90 -9.90 4.33
N HIS A 66 13.05 -10.07 5.65
CA HIS A 66 13.43 -11.34 6.24
C HIS A 66 12.27 -12.34 6.30
N LEU A 67 11.04 -11.90 6.13
CA LEU A 67 9.84 -12.74 6.18
C LEU A 67 9.33 -13.15 4.79
N VAL A 68 9.92 -12.69 3.69
CA VAL A 68 9.48 -12.98 2.32
C VAL A 68 9.34 -14.49 2.07
N GLY A 69 10.35 -15.27 2.48
CA GLY A 69 10.32 -16.74 2.33
C GLY A 69 9.26 -17.42 3.21
N GLN A 70 9.10 -16.94 4.44
CA GLN A 70 8.06 -17.44 5.35
C GLN A 70 6.66 -17.14 4.78
N TRP A 71 6.42 -15.93 4.28
CA TRP A 71 5.15 -15.57 3.66
C TRP A 71 4.82 -16.46 2.46
N ALA A 72 5.82 -16.76 1.62
CA ALA A 72 5.64 -17.67 0.49
C ALA A 72 5.25 -19.08 0.96
N SER A 73 5.91 -19.60 1.98
CA SER A 73 5.61 -20.91 2.56
C SER A 73 4.21 -20.96 3.18
N GLU A 74 3.83 -19.95 3.94
CA GLU A 74 2.49 -19.86 4.55
C GLU A 74 1.39 -19.69 3.49
N TYR A 75 1.69 -18.95 2.41
CA TYR A 75 0.76 -18.79 1.29
C TYR A 75 0.48 -20.14 0.63
N LEU A 76 1.52 -20.89 0.25
CA LEU A 76 1.39 -22.20 -0.38
C LEU A 76 0.88 -23.28 0.57
N ARG A 77 1.11 -23.13 1.87
CA ARG A 77 0.50 -23.99 2.88
C ARG A 77 -1.03 -23.81 2.91
N LEU A 78 -1.52 -22.59 2.80
CA LEU A 78 -2.95 -22.30 2.81
C LEU A 78 -3.60 -22.61 1.45
N TYR A 79 -2.93 -22.25 0.35
CA TYR A 79 -3.37 -22.49 -1.03
C TYR A 79 -2.28 -23.20 -1.85
N PRO A 80 -2.21 -24.55 -1.79
CA PRO A 80 -1.11 -25.30 -2.42
C PRO A 80 -1.02 -25.14 -3.95
N ASN A 81 -2.13 -24.83 -4.61
CA ASN A 81 -2.21 -24.68 -6.07
C ASN A 81 -2.04 -23.23 -6.56
N ALA A 82 -1.75 -22.29 -5.65
CA ALA A 82 -1.59 -20.90 -6.02
C ALA A 82 -0.31 -20.64 -6.83
N ASN A 83 -0.43 -19.85 -7.90
CA ASN A 83 0.71 -19.42 -8.70
C ASN A 83 1.25 -18.11 -8.14
N ILE A 84 2.30 -18.16 -7.33
CA ILE A 84 2.89 -17.00 -6.68
C ILE A 84 4.27 -16.65 -7.23
N LEU A 85 4.56 -15.36 -7.34
CA LEU A 85 5.89 -14.85 -7.66
C LEU A 85 6.55 -14.29 -6.40
N VAL A 86 7.68 -14.86 -6.00
CA VAL A 86 8.43 -14.44 -4.82
C VAL A 86 9.66 -13.66 -5.25
N THR A 87 9.85 -12.46 -4.69
CA THR A 87 11.00 -11.63 -5.05
C THR A 87 12.27 -12.03 -4.31
N THR A 88 13.37 -12.01 -5.02
CA THR A 88 14.71 -12.19 -4.46
C THR A 88 15.48 -10.87 -4.44
N LYS A 89 16.62 -10.84 -3.72
CA LYS A 89 17.50 -9.65 -3.71
C LYS A 89 18.05 -9.34 -5.11
N GLN A 90 18.37 -10.38 -5.88
CA GLN A 90 18.95 -10.28 -7.23
C GLN A 90 17.98 -9.70 -8.26
N ASP A 91 16.67 -9.93 -8.09
CA ASP A 91 15.64 -9.41 -9.00
C ASP A 91 15.60 -7.87 -9.01
N PHE A 92 16.00 -7.22 -7.90
CA PHE A 92 16.00 -5.77 -7.76
C PHE A 92 17.37 -5.11 -7.90
N GLU A 93 18.38 -5.82 -8.38
CA GLU A 93 19.60 -5.23 -8.89
C GLU A 93 19.28 -4.40 -10.15
N THR A 94 20.08 -3.36 -10.39
CA THR A 94 19.82 -2.39 -11.46
C THR A 94 19.63 -3.04 -12.84
N ALA A 95 20.39 -4.08 -13.13
CA ALA A 95 20.31 -4.81 -14.39
C ALA A 95 19.06 -5.67 -14.54
N ASN A 96 18.57 -6.27 -13.44
CA ASN A 96 17.50 -7.26 -13.45
C ASN A 96 16.12 -6.64 -13.19
N ARG A 97 16.04 -5.47 -12.53
CA ARG A 97 14.80 -4.84 -12.09
C ARG A 97 13.78 -4.65 -13.22
N LYS A 98 14.23 -4.17 -14.39
CA LYS A 98 13.33 -3.97 -15.54
C LYS A 98 12.73 -5.30 -16.03
N LYS A 99 13.55 -6.35 -16.11
CA LYS A 99 13.12 -7.69 -16.51
C LYS A 99 12.13 -8.27 -15.49
N PHE A 100 12.41 -8.08 -14.20
CA PHE A 100 11.55 -8.55 -13.13
C PHE A 100 10.20 -7.82 -13.10
N CYS A 101 10.18 -6.49 -13.22
CA CYS A 101 8.93 -5.73 -13.35
C CYS A 101 8.14 -6.15 -14.60
N GLY A 102 8.81 -6.44 -15.71
CA GLY A 102 8.18 -7.01 -16.91
C GLY A 102 7.52 -8.37 -16.62
N ARG A 103 8.17 -9.26 -15.85
CA ARG A 103 7.58 -10.54 -15.42
C ARG A 103 6.32 -10.33 -14.58
N ILE A 104 6.34 -9.37 -13.64
CA ILE A 104 5.16 -9.05 -12.85
C ILE A 104 4.03 -8.58 -13.75
N ALA A 105 4.32 -7.66 -14.69
CA ALA A 105 3.32 -7.07 -15.56
C ALA A 105 2.66 -8.08 -16.50
N THR A 106 3.46 -8.99 -17.08
CA THR A 106 2.98 -9.91 -18.13
C THR A 106 2.61 -11.30 -17.61
N GLY A 107 3.07 -11.68 -16.41
CA GLY A 107 2.82 -13.00 -15.86
C GLY A 107 1.43 -13.12 -15.23
N ASP A 108 0.81 -14.27 -15.40
CA ASP A 108 -0.45 -14.61 -14.73
C ASP A 108 -0.16 -15.21 -13.34
N TYR A 109 0.03 -14.34 -12.37
CA TYR A 109 0.25 -14.71 -10.97
C TYR A 109 -0.99 -14.40 -10.14
N ASP A 110 -1.28 -15.27 -9.16
CA ASP A 110 -2.30 -14.98 -8.14
C ASP A 110 -1.82 -13.89 -7.19
N ALA A 111 -0.53 -13.96 -6.85
CA ALA A 111 0.09 -13.00 -5.96
C ALA A 111 1.58 -12.79 -6.26
N VAL A 112 2.05 -11.60 -5.92
CA VAL A 112 3.47 -11.23 -5.90
C VAL A 112 3.86 -10.92 -4.47
N ILE A 113 4.87 -11.60 -3.93
CA ILE A 113 5.39 -11.34 -2.57
C ILE A 113 6.70 -10.58 -2.68
N ILE A 114 6.75 -9.38 -2.13
CA ILE A 114 7.87 -8.45 -2.26
C ILE A 114 8.31 -7.91 -0.89
N GLY A 115 9.60 -7.76 -0.70
CA GLY A 115 10.12 -7.12 0.52
C GLY A 115 10.00 -5.59 0.50
N HIS A 116 9.91 -4.97 1.66
CA HIS A 116 9.80 -3.51 1.83
C HIS A 116 10.89 -2.74 1.07
N LEU A 117 12.15 -3.20 1.13
CA LEU A 117 13.25 -2.51 0.44
C LEU A 117 13.17 -2.61 -1.08
N GLN A 118 12.64 -3.71 -1.60
CA GLN A 118 12.42 -3.89 -3.03
C GLN A 118 11.22 -3.06 -3.48
N PHE A 119 10.14 -3.06 -2.72
CA PHE A 119 8.96 -2.26 -3.01
C PHE A 119 9.29 -0.76 -3.12
N LYS A 120 10.12 -0.22 -2.21
CA LYS A 120 10.60 1.17 -2.26
C LYS A 120 11.34 1.54 -3.54
N LYS A 121 11.87 0.56 -4.27
CA LYS A 121 12.57 0.78 -5.54
C LYS A 121 11.62 0.83 -6.75
N ILE A 122 10.36 0.43 -6.59
CA ILE A 122 9.33 0.58 -7.62
C ILE A 122 8.84 2.02 -7.58
N GLN A 123 8.95 2.71 -8.69
CA GLN A 123 8.55 4.11 -8.81
C GLN A 123 7.08 4.21 -9.21
N MET A 124 6.37 5.16 -8.64
CA MET A 124 5.08 5.59 -9.17
C MET A 124 5.29 6.48 -10.40
N SER A 125 4.31 6.53 -11.29
CA SER A 125 4.36 7.45 -12.44
C SER A 125 4.52 8.90 -11.98
N GLU A 126 5.22 9.70 -12.79
CA GLU A 126 5.42 11.13 -12.49
C GLU A 126 4.08 11.87 -12.41
N GLU A 127 3.12 11.50 -13.26
CA GLU A 127 1.77 12.06 -13.25
C GLU A 127 1.06 11.82 -11.92
N ARG A 128 1.16 10.60 -11.38
CA ARG A 128 0.55 10.25 -10.10
C ARG A 128 1.23 10.94 -8.93
N GLN A 129 2.58 11.00 -8.94
CA GLN A 129 3.34 11.75 -7.93
C GLN A 129 2.94 13.23 -7.96
N ARG A 130 2.83 13.83 -9.15
CA ARG A 130 2.40 15.22 -9.34
C ARG A 130 0.98 15.43 -8.81
N GLY A 131 0.03 14.57 -9.20
CA GLY A 131 -1.35 14.64 -8.73
C GLY A 131 -1.49 14.52 -7.22
N GLN A 132 -0.67 13.68 -6.58
CA GLN A 132 -0.64 13.55 -5.13
C GLN A 132 -0.09 14.81 -4.45
N LEU A 133 1.04 15.34 -4.93
CA LEU A 133 1.63 16.57 -4.39
C LEU A 133 0.68 17.76 -4.58
N GLN A 134 -0.03 17.84 -5.71
CA GLN A 134 -1.00 18.92 -5.96
C GLN A 134 -2.20 18.83 -5.00
N ARG A 135 -2.71 17.61 -4.72
CA ARG A 135 -3.78 17.41 -3.71
C ARG A 135 -3.33 17.85 -2.33
N GLN A 136 -2.14 17.44 -1.89
CA GLN A 136 -1.58 17.88 -0.62
C GLN A 136 -1.43 19.40 -0.53
N LEU A 137 -1.06 20.04 -1.64
CA LEU A 137 -0.93 21.50 -1.71
C LEU A 137 -2.29 22.18 -1.53
N ASN A 138 -3.32 21.69 -2.21
CA ASN A 138 -4.69 22.19 -2.08
C ASN A 138 -5.24 22.00 -0.65
N ASP A 139 -4.99 20.84 -0.03
CA ASP A 139 -5.44 20.57 1.35
C ASP A 139 -4.78 21.53 2.35
N ILE A 140 -3.48 21.82 2.17
CA ILE A 140 -2.76 22.79 3.00
C ILE A 140 -3.29 24.21 2.78
N GLU A 141 -3.57 24.60 1.55
CA GLU A 141 -4.16 25.92 1.24
C GLU A 141 -5.52 26.08 1.89
N MET A 142 -6.40 25.09 1.78
CA MET A 142 -7.69 25.09 2.46
C MET A 142 -7.53 25.18 3.99
N GLY A 143 -6.59 24.41 4.57
CA GLY A 143 -6.30 24.48 6.01
C GLY A 143 -5.77 25.86 6.47
N ILE A 144 -4.94 26.52 5.67
CA ILE A 144 -4.47 27.89 5.96
C ILE A 144 -5.64 28.86 5.95
N ASP A 145 -6.51 28.79 4.95
CA ASP A 145 -7.68 29.67 4.82
C ASP A 145 -8.67 29.50 5.98
N GLU A 146 -8.92 28.26 6.42
CA GLU A 146 -9.79 27.98 7.57
C GLU A 146 -9.23 28.56 8.88
N ILE A 147 -7.92 28.38 9.12
CA ILE A 147 -7.26 28.90 10.33
C ILE A 147 -7.24 30.42 10.32
N GLN A 148 -7.01 31.05 9.17
CA GLN A 148 -7.05 32.52 9.05
C GLN A 148 -8.45 33.09 9.30
N LYS A 149 -9.51 32.44 8.81
CA LYS A 149 -10.90 32.83 9.05
C LYS A 149 -11.33 32.65 10.52
N SER A 150 -10.82 31.58 11.18
CA SER A 150 -11.15 31.29 12.58
C SER A 150 -10.31 32.09 13.61
N ARG A 151 -9.44 33.00 13.18
CA ARG A 151 -8.45 33.72 14.03
C ARG A 151 -7.56 32.74 14.83
N GLY A 152 -7.24 31.59 14.24
CA GLY A 152 -6.39 30.57 14.84
C GLY A 152 -4.94 31.00 15.06
N GLU A 153 -4.17 30.18 15.76
CA GLU A 153 -2.79 30.48 16.16
C GLU A 153 -1.87 30.73 14.96
N GLN A 154 -1.21 31.88 14.92
CA GLN A 154 -0.25 32.24 13.88
C GLN A 154 0.92 31.24 13.75
N PHE A 155 1.24 30.51 14.80
CA PHE A 155 2.28 29.47 14.78
C PHE A 155 1.93 28.33 13.83
N THR A 156 0.69 27.86 13.88
CA THR A 156 0.18 26.78 13.00
C THR A 156 0.20 27.20 11.53
N VAL A 157 -0.19 28.46 11.24
CA VAL A 157 -0.13 29.00 9.87
C VAL A 157 1.30 29.04 9.33
N LYS A 158 2.28 29.47 10.14
CA LYS A 158 3.71 29.47 9.74
C LYS A 158 4.21 28.06 9.43
N GLN A 159 3.80 27.07 10.21
CA GLN A 159 4.18 25.67 9.99
C GLN A 159 3.59 25.11 8.70
N LEU A 160 2.31 25.38 8.42
CA LEU A 160 1.66 25.01 7.17
C LEU A 160 2.30 25.68 5.95
N MET A 161 2.65 26.97 6.05
CA MET A 161 3.38 27.69 4.99
C MET A 161 4.77 27.10 4.73
N LYS A 162 5.47 26.62 5.74
CA LYS A 162 6.75 25.92 5.58
C LYS A 162 6.57 24.59 4.84
N THR A 163 5.55 23.82 5.19
CA THR A 163 5.22 22.54 4.53
C THR A 163 4.81 22.80 3.08
N ARG A 164 3.98 23.82 2.80
CA ARG A 164 3.61 24.24 1.45
C ARG A 164 4.84 24.49 0.57
N LYS A 165 5.79 25.34 1.03
CA LYS A 165 7.04 25.61 0.31
C LYS A 165 7.85 24.34 0.02
N GLY A 166 7.87 23.39 0.95
CA GLY A 166 8.53 22.09 0.76
C GLY A 166 7.88 21.28 -0.37
N ILE A 167 6.56 21.26 -0.46
CA ILE A 167 5.81 20.56 -1.52
C ILE A 167 5.99 21.25 -2.87
N GLU A 168 5.92 22.59 -2.92
CA GLU A 168 6.19 23.36 -4.13
C GLU A 168 7.60 23.09 -4.69
N ALA A 169 8.62 23.03 -3.82
CA ALA A 169 9.98 22.69 -4.22
C ALA A 169 10.08 21.25 -4.77
N LYS A 170 9.35 20.28 -4.19
CA LYS A 170 9.28 18.90 -4.70
C LYS A 170 8.60 18.86 -6.08
N LEU A 171 7.50 19.59 -6.27
CA LEU A 171 6.82 19.71 -7.57
C LEU A 171 7.73 20.31 -8.64
N LYS A 172 8.44 21.38 -8.31
CA LYS A 172 9.41 22.01 -9.22
C LYS A 172 10.52 21.02 -9.61
N LYS A 173 11.09 20.32 -8.64
CA LYS A 173 12.12 19.31 -8.88
C LYS A 173 11.61 18.16 -9.78
N LEU A 174 10.35 17.74 -9.61
CA LEU A 174 9.73 16.71 -10.44
C LEU A 174 9.59 17.20 -11.91
N ASN A 175 9.24 18.47 -12.10
CA ASN A 175 9.11 19.07 -13.44
C ASN A 175 10.45 19.27 -14.13
N ASP A 176 11.52 19.57 -13.38
CA ASP A 176 12.86 19.82 -13.90
C ASP A 176 13.62 18.52 -14.21
N THR A 177 13.18 17.39 -13.62
CA THR A 177 13.83 16.10 -13.84
C THR A 177 13.23 15.42 -15.06
N LYS A 178 13.71 15.74 -16.26
CA LYS A 178 13.50 14.94 -17.48
C LYS A 178 14.26 13.60 -17.34
N ARG A 179 13.77 12.69 -16.52
CA ARG A 179 14.37 11.36 -16.41
C ARG A 179 13.95 10.51 -17.59
N LYS A 180 14.94 10.17 -18.40
CA LYS A 180 14.88 9.20 -19.50
C LYS A 180 14.85 7.73 -19.01
N ASP A 181 14.41 7.45 -17.81
CA ASP A 181 14.39 6.06 -17.34
C ASP A 181 13.06 5.41 -17.72
N THR A 182 13.14 4.58 -18.76
CA THR A 182 12.11 3.62 -19.17
C THR A 182 11.96 2.51 -18.11
N VAL A 183 11.72 2.87 -16.87
CA VAL A 183 11.42 1.91 -15.79
C VAL A 183 9.92 1.70 -15.78
N ILE A 184 9.50 0.45 -15.73
CA ILE A 184 8.09 0.10 -15.55
C ILE A 184 7.63 0.68 -14.22
N ASN A 185 6.60 1.52 -14.26
CA ASN A 185 6.01 2.14 -13.08
C ASN A 185 5.07 1.16 -12.37
N PHE A 186 4.75 1.46 -11.11
CA PHE A 186 3.85 0.62 -10.30
C PHE A 186 2.51 0.36 -11.00
N GLU A 187 1.95 1.40 -11.65
CA GLU A 187 0.67 1.34 -12.38
C GLU A 187 0.70 0.35 -13.55
N GLN A 188 1.88 0.11 -14.12
CA GLN A 188 2.08 -0.81 -15.24
C GLN A 188 2.27 -2.26 -14.81
N LEU A 189 2.37 -2.53 -13.51
CA LEU A 189 2.54 -3.90 -12.99
C LEU A 189 1.25 -4.73 -13.06
N GLY A 190 0.10 -4.08 -13.25
CA GLY A 190 -1.20 -4.76 -13.26
C GLY A 190 -1.58 -5.34 -11.88
N ILE A 191 -1.25 -4.61 -10.83
CA ILE A 191 -1.60 -4.96 -9.44
C ILE A 191 -2.90 -4.24 -9.07
N ASP A 192 -3.92 -5.00 -8.74
CA ASP A 192 -5.25 -4.47 -8.40
C ASP A 192 -5.43 -4.31 -6.90
N ARG A 193 -4.73 -5.13 -6.09
CA ARG A 193 -4.88 -5.13 -4.64
C ARG A 193 -3.52 -5.22 -3.95
N LEU A 194 -3.34 -4.37 -2.93
CA LEU A 194 -2.10 -4.28 -2.17
C LEU A 194 -2.35 -4.68 -0.71
N PHE A 195 -1.56 -5.64 -0.22
CA PHE A 195 -1.53 -6.06 1.18
C PHE A 195 -0.18 -5.68 1.77
N ILE A 196 -0.18 -4.96 2.89
CA ILE A 196 1.04 -4.47 3.52
C ILE A 196 1.12 -5.00 4.95
N ASP A 197 2.13 -5.81 5.22
CA ASP A 197 2.44 -6.24 6.58
C ASP A 197 3.47 -5.28 7.19
N GLU A 198 3.31 -4.96 8.48
CA GLU A 198 4.18 -4.03 9.21
C GLU A 198 4.33 -2.67 8.48
N SER A 199 3.21 -2.05 8.14
CA SER A 199 3.14 -0.82 7.32
C SER A 199 3.95 0.36 7.88
N HIS A 200 4.23 0.38 9.19
CA HIS A 200 5.03 1.42 9.85
C HIS A 200 6.50 1.47 9.36
N PHE A 201 7.01 0.40 8.74
CA PHE A 201 8.33 0.41 8.10
C PHE A 201 8.35 1.05 6.71
N LEU A 202 7.19 1.29 6.11
CA LEU A 202 7.12 1.97 4.83
C LEU A 202 7.00 3.48 5.07
N PRO A 203 7.88 4.31 4.49
CA PRO A 203 7.80 5.77 4.62
C PRO A 203 6.67 6.34 3.75
N LEU A 204 5.53 5.68 3.74
CA LEU A 204 4.33 6.16 3.07
C LEU A 204 3.78 7.42 3.77
N HIS A 205 4.34 7.79 4.94
CA HIS A 205 3.91 8.89 5.80
C HIS A 205 4.99 9.82 6.32
N GLN A 206 6.21 9.78 5.80
CA GLN A 206 7.22 10.75 6.30
C GLN A 206 6.86 12.21 6.00
N ASP A 207 5.87 12.47 5.17
CA ASP A 207 5.38 13.84 4.91
C ASP A 207 4.07 14.18 5.66
N ALA A 208 3.51 13.28 6.45
CA ALA A 208 2.30 13.49 7.26
C ALA A 208 2.59 13.76 8.75
N GLU A 209 3.84 13.96 9.15
CA GLU A 209 4.15 14.54 10.44
C GLU A 209 3.93 16.06 10.44
N CYS A 210 2.69 16.46 10.19
CA CYS A 210 2.22 17.77 10.62
C CYS A 210 1.43 17.57 11.91
N GLY A 211 2.04 17.96 13.01
CA GLY A 211 1.35 18.17 14.27
C GLY A 211 1.33 16.94 15.19
N ARG A 212 2.24 16.93 16.17
CA ARG A 212 1.98 16.26 17.45
C ARG A 212 0.75 16.92 18.10
N HIS A 213 -0.43 16.50 17.68
CA HIS A 213 -1.62 16.72 18.46
C HIS A 213 -1.72 15.57 19.46
N ARG A 214 -1.77 15.92 20.77
CA ARG A 214 -2.13 14.99 21.84
C ARG A 214 -3.41 14.27 21.46
N PRO A 215 -3.54 12.96 21.69
CA PRO A 215 -4.74 12.23 21.36
C PRO A 215 -5.91 12.75 22.22
N ASP A 216 -6.79 13.50 21.60
CA ASP A 216 -8.13 13.69 22.12
C ASP A 216 -8.86 12.36 21.94
N ARG A 217 -9.40 11.84 23.05
CA ARG A 217 -9.99 10.51 23.18
C ARG A 217 -11.40 10.46 22.60
N SER A 218 -11.56 10.63 21.31
CA SER A 218 -12.83 10.33 20.66
C SER A 218 -12.59 9.35 19.48
N PRO A 219 -13.33 8.21 19.46
CA PRO A 219 -13.07 7.12 18.51
C PRO A 219 -13.46 7.38 17.06
N GLU A 220 -13.94 8.56 16.72
CA GLU A 220 -14.63 8.80 15.44
C GLU A 220 -13.78 9.42 14.30
N LYS A 221 -12.47 9.62 14.45
CA LYS A 221 -11.67 10.31 13.42
C LYS A 221 -10.45 9.55 12.90
N LEU A 222 -10.47 8.24 12.90
CA LEU A 222 -9.48 7.44 12.16
C LEU A 222 -10.04 7.12 10.75
N ARG A 223 -10.00 8.09 9.84
CA ARG A 223 -10.08 7.82 8.41
C ARG A 223 -8.69 7.41 7.93
N PRO A 224 -8.51 6.17 7.46
CA PRO A 224 -7.24 5.80 6.83
C PRO A 224 -7.14 6.53 5.48
N VAL A 225 -6.09 7.33 5.32
CA VAL A 225 -5.76 8.06 4.08
C VAL A 225 -5.05 7.10 3.12
N TYR A 226 -5.77 6.14 2.58
CA TYR A 226 -5.31 5.32 1.45
C TYR A 226 -6.47 5.01 0.52
N GLU A 227 -6.96 6.04 -0.17
CA GLU A 227 -7.74 5.80 -1.39
C GLU A 227 -6.78 5.67 -2.56
N MET A 228 -6.54 4.44 -2.99
CA MET A 228 -6.14 4.19 -4.36
C MET A 228 -7.43 4.11 -5.17
N PRO A 229 -7.74 5.07 -6.06
CA PRO A 229 -8.89 4.92 -6.94
C PRO A 229 -8.63 3.73 -7.85
N LEU A 230 -9.55 2.78 -7.80
CA LEU A 230 -9.69 1.76 -8.83
C LEU A 230 -9.85 2.49 -10.15
N SER A 231 -8.98 2.21 -11.10
CA SER A 231 -9.14 2.65 -12.48
C SER A 231 -10.44 2.05 -13.00
N GLY A 232 -11.41 2.90 -13.29
CA GLY A 232 -12.54 2.58 -14.14
C GLY A 232 -12.09 2.38 -15.59
#